data_2f82600c0cee0cfbd7473006bbe99ea8
#
_entry.id   2f82600c0cee0cfbd7473006bbe99ea8
#
_cell.length_a   1.000
_cell.length_b   1.000
_cell.length_c   1.000
_cell.angle_alpha   90.00
_cell.angle_beta   90.00
_cell.angle_gamma   90.00
#
_symmetry.space_group_name_H-M   'P 1'
#
loop_
_entity.id
_entity.type
_entity.pdbx_description
1 polymer ?
#
loop_
_entity_poly.entity_id
_entity_poly.type
_entity_poly.pdbx_seq_one_letter_code
_entity_poly.pdbx_strand_id
1 'polypeptide(L)'
;MKILNLYACLGGNRYKWGDEHEITAVELDEELAKLYQERFPNDTVIVADAHQYLLDHYKEFDFIWTSPPCPTHSKVRVTQKNQDFYIPKYPDMKLYEEIIFLKEHFKGQYVVENVIPYYEPLIPAKKRGRHLYWTNFNIPYDLDRKEAKGIMCGQTTDEVSKLCNFHNIDREFLNSYKGKQSKTKIIRNLVDYEVGKTILDTAMGIIQKQDLNQTELF
;
A
#
# COMPACT_ATOMS: atom_id res chain seq x y z
N MET A 1 3.20 -4.16 -19.29
CA MET A 1 3.57 -2.78 -18.88
C MET A 1 4.69 -2.84 -17.84
N LYS A 2 5.46 -1.75 -17.70
CA LYS A 2 6.47 -1.60 -16.66
C LYS A 2 5.85 -0.98 -15.41
N ILE A 3 5.91 -1.69 -14.29
CA ILE A 3 5.27 -1.30 -13.03
C ILE A 3 6.33 -1.06 -11.96
N LEU A 4 6.26 0.08 -11.28
CA LEU A 4 7.04 0.36 -10.08
C LEU A 4 6.16 0.17 -8.84
N ASN A 5 6.58 -0.71 -7.94
CA ASN A 5 5.92 -0.99 -6.66
C ASN A 5 6.81 -0.52 -5.50
N LEU A 6 6.52 0.65 -4.97
CA LEU A 6 7.30 1.28 -3.90
C LEU A 6 6.77 0.90 -2.51
N TYR A 7 7.68 0.78 -1.54
CA TYR A 7 7.37 0.30 -0.18
C TYR A 7 6.73 -1.08 -0.21
N ALA A 8 7.33 -1.97 -1.00
CA ALA A 8 6.71 -3.19 -1.48
C ALA A 8 6.37 -4.21 -0.37
N CYS A 9 7.06 -4.17 0.78
CA CYS A 9 6.88 -5.11 1.89
C CYS A 9 6.90 -6.56 1.39
N LEU A 10 5.86 -7.36 1.65
CA LEU A 10 5.68 -8.72 1.11
C LEU A 10 4.78 -8.77 -0.14
N GLY A 11 4.57 -7.65 -0.83
CA GLY A 11 3.80 -7.58 -2.06
C GLY A 11 2.32 -7.90 -1.91
N GLY A 12 1.65 -7.36 -0.89
CA GLY A 12 0.23 -7.56 -0.71
C GLY A 12 -0.57 -7.12 -1.94
N ASN A 13 -0.37 -5.88 -2.40
CA ASN A 13 -0.99 -5.33 -3.60
C ASN A 13 -0.63 -6.11 -4.88
N ARG A 14 0.62 -6.63 -4.98
CA ARG A 14 1.18 -7.33 -6.13
C ARG A 14 0.55 -8.71 -6.38
N TYR A 15 0.06 -9.37 -5.34
CA TYR A 15 -0.23 -10.81 -5.35
C TYR A 15 -1.11 -11.31 -6.52
N LYS A 16 -2.03 -10.49 -7.01
CA LYS A 16 -2.92 -10.84 -8.13
C LYS A 16 -2.66 -10.04 -9.41
N TRP A 17 -1.53 -9.37 -9.55
CA TRP A 17 -1.26 -8.58 -10.76
C TRP A 17 -0.92 -9.42 -12.00
N GLY A 18 -0.61 -10.71 -11.81
CA GLY A 18 -0.17 -11.60 -12.89
C GLY A 18 1.34 -11.48 -13.16
N ASP A 19 1.85 -12.27 -14.09
CA ASP A 19 3.27 -12.34 -14.45
C ASP A 19 3.54 -11.78 -15.86
N GLU A 20 2.52 -11.20 -16.49
CA GLU A 20 2.63 -10.55 -17.80
C GLU A 20 3.21 -9.13 -17.72
N HIS A 21 3.51 -8.63 -16.54
CA HIS A 21 4.06 -7.31 -16.30
C HIS A 21 5.53 -7.38 -15.90
N GLU A 22 6.30 -6.39 -16.32
CA GLU A 22 7.67 -6.17 -15.84
C GLU A 22 7.58 -5.33 -14.54
N ILE A 23 7.80 -5.96 -13.39
CA ILE A 23 7.61 -5.33 -12.09
C ILE A 23 8.95 -5.10 -11.41
N THR A 24 9.17 -3.86 -10.99
CA THR A 24 10.27 -3.47 -10.10
C THR A 24 9.67 -3.13 -8.73
N ALA A 25 10.07 -3.88 -7.71
CA ALA A 25 9.67 -3.68 -6.32
C ALA A 25 10.83 -3.04 -5.54
N VAL A 26 10.53 -1.98 -4.78
CA VAL A 26 11.51 -1.29 -3.94
C VAL A 26 11.12 -1.44 -2.47
N GLU A 27 12.03 -2.00 -1.68
CA GLU A 27 11.86 -2.20 -0.24
C GLU A 27 13.17 -1.87 0.48
N LEU A 28 13.08 -1.16 1.60
CA LEU A 28 14.25 -0.73 2.36
C LEU A 28 14.80 -1.85 3.28
N ASP A 29 13.92 -2.70 3.80
CA ASP A 29 14.28 -3.81 4.69
C ASP A 29 14.77 -4.99 3.86
N GLU A 30 16.08 -5.27 3.93
CA GLU A 30 16.72 -6.35 3.16
C GLU A 30 16.07 -7.72 3.38
N GLU A 31 15.61 -8.01 4.60
CA GLU A 31 14.97 -9.29 4.90
C GLU A 31 13.55 -9.37 4.30
N LEU A 32 12.81 -8.24 4.25
CA LEU A 32 11.54 -8.18 3.53
C LEU A 32 11.75 -8.28 2.02
N ALA A 33 12.79 -7.62 1.49
CA ALA A 33 13.13 -7.70 0.07
C ALA A 33 13.45 -9.14 -0.36
N LYS A 34 14.19 -9.91 0.46
CA LYS A 34 14.45 -11.34 0.20
C LYS A 34 13.17 -12.16 0.18
N LEU A 35 12.29 -11.98 1.17
CA LEU A 35 11.01 -12.69 1.23
C LEU A 35 10.07 -12.27 0.09
N TYR A 36 10.10 -11.00 -0.33
CA TYR A 36 9.39 -10.57 -1.51
C TYR A 36 9.89 -11.31 -2.76
N GLN A 37 11.23 -11.38 -2.96
CA GLN A 37 11.83 -12.08 -4.10
C GLN A 37 11.50 -13.58 -4.12
N GLU A 38 11.46 -14.24 -2.95
CA GLU A 38 11.03 -15.63 -2.84
C GLU A 38 9.58 -15.81 -3.28
N ARG A 39 8.71 -14.84 -2.92
CA ARG A 39 7.28 -14.87 -3.26
C ARG A 39 7.01 -14.53 -4.72
N PHE A 40 7.83 -13.66 -5.31
CA PHE A 40 7.69 -13.17 -6.68
C PHE A 40 9.04 -13.26 -7.41
N PRO A 41 9.44 -14.49 -7.82
CA PRO A 41 10.78 -14.73 -8.38
C PRO A 41 11.03 -14.02 -9.72
N ASN A 42 9.97 -13.64 -10.44
CA ASN A 42 10.05 -12.97 -11.73
C ASN A 42 10.15 -11.44 -11.62
N ASP A 43 9.90 -10.88 -10.43
CA ASP A 43 9.98 -9.43 -10.21
C ASP A 43 11.44 -9.02 -9.96
N THR A 44 11.80 -7.80 -10.37
CA THR A 44 13.08 -7.19 -9.98
C THR A 44 12.93 -6.53 -8.62
N VAL A 45 13.72 -6.96 -7.63
CA VAL A 45 13.68 -6.40 -6.27
C VAL A 45 14.90 -5.54 -6.00
N ILE A 46 14.67 -4.31 -5.58
CA ILE A 46 15.70 -3.31 -5.27
C ILE A 46 15.65 -2.97 -3.78
N VAL A 47 16.77 -3.11 -3.09
CA VAL A 47 16.93 -2.66 -1.70
C VAL A 47 17.38 -1.21 -1.71
N ALA A 48 16.44 -0.28 -1.51
CA ALA A 48 16.71 1.15 -1.56
C ALA A 48 15.65 1.98 -0.79
N ASP A 49 15.94 3.27 -0.56
CA ASP A 49 14.92 4.23 -0.15
C ASP A 49 13.95 4.48 -1.31
N ALA A 50 12.70 4.08 -1.11
CA ALA A 50 11.66 4.15 -2.14
C ALA A 50 11.36 5.58 -2.58
N HIS A 51 11.44 6.56 -1.68
CA HIS A 51 11.22 7.98 -1.98
C HIS A 51 12.30 8.51 -2.94
N GLN A 52 13.57 8.21 -2.66
CA GLN A 52 14.68 8.59 -3.55
C GLN A 52 14.63 7.84 -4.87
N TYR A 53 14.32 6.53 -4.83
CA TYR A 53 14.22 5.72 -6.04
C TYR A 53 13.13 6.25 -6.99
N LEU A 54 12.00 6.72 -6.44
CA LEU A 54 10.96 7.36 -7.23
C LEU A 54 11.49 8.56 -8.03
N LEU A 55 12.22 9.47 -7.35
CA LEU A 55 12.78 10.66 -8.00
C LEU A 55 13.73 10.33 -9.14
N ASP A 56 14.54 9.30 -8.97
CA ASP A 56 15.60 8.96 -9.91
C ASP A 56 15.09 8.17 -11.12
N HIS A 57 14.01 7.36 -10.97
CA HIS A 57 13.60 6.35 -11.95
C HIS A 57 12.17 6.47 -12.47
N TYR A 58 11.32 7.41 -12.01
CA TYR A 58 9.89 7.47 -12.34
C TYR A 58 9.57 7.43 -13.85
N LYS A 59 10.47 7.93 -14.71
CA LYS A 59 10.27 7.98 -16.15
C LYS A 59 10.35 6.63 -16.87
N GLU A 60 10.84 5.60 -16.17
CA GLU A 60 11.09 4.28 -16.72
C GLU A 60 9.83 3.39 -16.71
N PHE A 61 8.75 3.85 -16.05
CA PHE A 61 7.57 3.07 -15.76
C PHE A 61 6.31 3.61 -16.41
N ASP A 62 5.35 2.71 -16.64
CA ASP A 62 4.01 3.03 -17.17
C ASP A 62 3.00 3.24 -16.03
N PHE A 63 3.18 2.50 -14.92
CA PHE A 63 2.34 2.56 -13.74
C PHE A 63 3.20 2.58 -12.47
N ILE A 64 2.82 3.43 -11.51
CA ILE A 64 3.51 3.53 -10.21
C ILE A 64 2.50 3.32 -9.07
N TRP A 65 2.78 2.33 -8.22
CA TRP A 65 2.13 2.17 -6.93
C TRP A 65 3.06 2.60 -5.81
N THR A 66 2.60 3.47 -4.92
CA THR A 66 3.36 3.86 -3.73
C THR A 66 2.48 3.85 -2.48
N SER A 67 3.00 3.26 -1.38
CA SER A 67 2.35 3.20 -0.07
C SER A 67 3.31 3.72 1.01
N PRO A 68 3.54 5.05 1.08
CA PRO A 68 4.49 5.64 2.02
C PRO A 68 4.16 5.29 3.48
N PRO A 69 5.16 5.28 4.38
CA PRO A 69 4.97 4.89 5.78
C PRO A 69 3.89 5.69 6.49
N CYS A 70 2.90 5.01 7.06
CA CYS A 70 1.74 5.61 7.72
C CYS A 70 1.86 5.94 9.23
N PRO A 71 2.92 5.54 9.99
CA PRO A 71 2.90 5.67 11.45
C PRO A 71 2.71 7.08 11.99
N THR A 72 3.15 8.11 11.25
CA THR A 72 3.02 9.51 11.66
C THR A 72 1.68 10.14 11.29
N HIS A 73 0.90 9.47 10.41
CA HIS A 73 -0.42 9.92 9.94
C HIS A 73 -1.56 9.24 10.69
N SER A 74 -1.37 8.00 11.10
CA SER A 74 -2.42 7.13 11.63
C SER A 74 -3.15 7.71 12.85
N LYS A 75 -4.50 7.54 12.89
CA LYS A 75 -5.34 7.89 14.05
C LYS A 75 -4.90 7.19 15.34
N VAL A 76 -4.34 5.98 15.26
CA VAL A 76 -3.81 5.26 16.43
C VAL A 76 -2.77 6.09 17.18
N ARG A 77 -2.02 6.94 16.48
CA ARG A 77 -1.03 7.80 17.11
C ARG A 77 -1.63 8.78 18.10
N VAL A 78 -2.81 9.32 17.82
CA VAL A 78 -3.46 10.31 18.69
C VAL A 78 -4.34 9.71 19.77
N THR A 79 -4.70 8.44 19.67
CA THR A 79 -5.41 7.74 20.76
C THR A 79 -4.56 7.61 22.03
N GLN A 80 -3.24 7.76 21.89
CA GLN A 80 -2.27 7.68 22.99
C GLN A 80 -1.87 9.05 23.56
N LYS A 81 -2.51 10.16 23.15
CA LYS A 81 -2.14 11.52 23.57
C LYS A 81 -2.12 11.75 25.09
N ASN A 82 -2.98 11.02 25.81
CA ASN A 82 -3.11 11.16 27.26
C ASN A 82 -2.20 10.19 28.05
N GLN A 83 -1.29 9.51 27.37
CA GLN A 83 -0.35 8.59 28.01
C GLN A 83 0.99 9.32 28.27
N ASP A 84 1.61 9.09 29.41
CA ASP A 84 2.87 9.74 29.81
C ASP A 84 4.03 9.48 28.84
N PHE A 85 3.97 8.38 28.09
CA PHE A 85 4.97 8.01 27.10
C PHE A 85 4.72 8.61 25.71
N TYR A 86 3.65 9.41 25.53
CA TYR A 86 3.34 9.98 24.21
C TYR A 86 4.32 11.10 23.86
N ILE A 87 5.02 10.90 22.74
CA ILE A 87 5.91 11.92 22.17
C ILE A 87 5.30 12.41 20.85
N PRO A 88 4.91 13.69 20.74
CA PRO A 88 4.44 14.28 19.49
C PRO A 88 5.49 14.13 18.38
N LYS A 89 5.05 13.86 17.16
CA LYS A 89 5.89 13.86 15.94
C LYS A 89 5.14 14.55 14.83
N TYR A 90 5.88 15.27 13.99
CA TYR A 90 5.33 15.81 12.77
C TYR A 90 4.86 14.69 11.84
N PRO A 91 3.79 14.89 11.07
CA PRO A 91 3.45 14.03 9.94
C PRO A 91 4.65 13.98 8.96
N ASP A 92 4.92 12.80 8.44
CA ASP A 92 5.96 12.64 7.42
C ASP A 92 5.47 13.25 6.09
N MET A 93 6.04 14.37 5.70
CA MET A 93 5.60 15.11 4.52
C MET A 93 5.98 14.42 3.20
N LYS A 94 6.84 13.41 3.21
CA LYS A 94 7.18 12.61 2.03
C LYS A 94 5.92 12.06 1.32
N LEU A 95 4.85 11.74 2.07
CA LEU A 95 3.55 11.38 1.47
C LEU A 95 3.07 12.45 0.48
N TYR A 96 3.04 13.70 0.89
CA TYR A 96 2.54 14.79 0.06
C TYR A 96 3.54 15.22 -1.02
N GLU A 97 4.83 15.09 -0.76
CA GLU A 97 5.89 15.30 -1.75
C GLU A 97 5.72 14.32 -2.92
N GLU A 98 5.50 13.03 -2.66
CA GLU A 98 5.26 12.02 -3.70
C GLU A 98 3.97 12.29 -4.47
N ILE A 99 2.87 12.69 -3.79
CA ILE A 99 1.60 13.01 -4.46
C ILE A 99 1.78 14.19 -5.43
N ILE A 100 2.41 15.27 -4.97
CA ILE A 100 2.67 16.47 -5.78
C ILE A 100 3.59 16.11 -6.95
N PHE A 101 4.67 15.40 -6.68
CA PHE A 101 5.65 15.00 -7.67
C PHE A 101 5.02 14.16 -8.79
N LEU A 102 4.28 13.11 -8.44
CA LEU A 102 3.62 12.25 -9.40
C LEU A 102 2.58 13.00 -10.22
N LYS A 103 1.80 13.87 -9.58
CA LYS A 103 0.77 14.67 -10.25
C LYS A 103 1.35 15.61 -11.30
N GLU A 104 2.48 16.25 -11.00
CA GLU A 104 3.06 17.29 -11.86
C GLU A 104 4.04 16.74 -12.91
N HIS A 105 4.75 15.64 -12.60
CA HIS A 105 5.87 15.18 -13.42
C HIS A 105 5.66 13.82 -14.08
N PHE A 106 4.82 12.94 -13.51
CA PHE A 106 4.63 11.60 -14.07
C PHE A 106 3.56 11.61 -15.17
N LYS A 107 3.87 10.95 -16.29
CA LYS A 107 2.96 10.90 -17.46
C LYS A 107 2.12 9.62 -17.49
N GLY A 108 2.55 8.56 -16.80
CA GLY A 108 1.83 7.30 -16.66
C GLY A 108 0.70 7.38 -15.64
N GLN A 109 0.17 6.24 -15.29
CA GLN A 109 -0.86 6.13 -14.26
C GLN A 109 -0.24 5.84 -12.89
N TYR A 110 -0.78 6.44 -11.84
CA TYR A 110 -0.25 6.23 -10.50
C TYR A 110 -1.35 6.10 -9.45
N VAL A 111 -0.99 5.44 -8.37
CA VAL A 111 -1.73 5.41 -7.13
C VAL A 111 -0.80 5.64 -5.94
N VAL A 112 -1.15 6.59 -5.10
CA VAL A 112 -0.57 6.76 -3.76
C VAL A 112 -1.63 6.31 -2.76
N GLU A 113 -1.27 5.37 -1.88
CA GLU A 113 -2.17 4.82 -0.88
C GLU A 113 -1.67 5.19 0.52
N ASN A 114 -2.57 5.56 1.42
CA ASN A 114 -2.25 5.72 2.83
C ASN A 114 -3.49 5.56 3.71
N VAL A 115 -3.29 5.46 5.01
CA VAL A 115 -4.39 5.41 6.00
C VAL A 115 -5.13 6.75 6.07
N ILE A 116 -6.37 6.74 6.57
CA ILE A 116 -7.08 7.97 6.92
C ILE A 116 -6.34 8.62 8.10
N PRO A 117 -5.78 9.84 7.91
CA PRO A 117 -4.97 10.48 8.94
C PRO A 117 -5.82 11.03 10.10
N TYR A 118 -5.16 11.42 11.19
CA TYR A 118 -5.81 12.07 12.34
C TYR A 118 -6.11 13.56 12.12
N TYR A 119 -5.66 14.10 11.01
CA TYR A 119 -5.90 15.48 10.58
C TYR A 119 -6.61 15.49 9.23
N GLU A 120 -7.11 16.64 8.78
CA GLU A 120 -7.67 16.77 7.45
C GLU A 120 -6.57 16.63 6.39
N PRO A 121 -6.71 15.75 5.38
CA PRO A 121 -5.71 15.60 4.33
C PRO A 121 -5.40 16.92 3.61
N LEU A 122 -4.12 17.24 3.41
CA LEU A 122 -3.71 18.48 2.77
C LEU A 122 -4.06 18.52 1.27
N ILE A 123 -4.18 17.35 0.65
CA ILE A 123 -4.57 17.20 -0.75
C ILE A 123 -5.82 16.31 -0.78
N PRO A 124 -6.89 16.72 -1.46
CA PRO A 124 -8.11 15.91 -1.60
C PRO A 124 -7.82 14.50 -2.11
N ALA A 125 -8.41 13.50 -1.50
CA ALA A 125 -8.20 12.09 -1.79
C ALA A 125 -9.52 11.34 -2.01
N LYS A 126 -9.46 10.24 -2.72
CA LYS A 126 -10.57 9.28 -2.86
C LYS A 126 -10.56 8.36 -1.64
N LYS A 127 -11.53 8.52 -0.75
CA LYS A 127 -11.67 7.63 0.41
C LYS A 127 -12.33 6.32 -0.04
N ARG A 128 -11.66 5.20 0.25
CA ARG A 128 -12.20 3.85 0.06
C ARG A 128 -11.93 3.04 1.33
N GLY A 129 -13.00 2.64 1.98
CA GLY A 129 -12.92 1.93 3.25
C GLY A 129 -12.07 2.65 4.30
N ARG A 130 -10.96 2.03 4.70
CA ARG A 130 -10.04 2.54 5.73
C ARG A 130 -8.86 3.32 5.18
N HIS A 131 -8.75 3.47 3.84
CA HIS A 131 -7.63 4.10 3.17
C HIS A 131 -8.04 5.31 2.33
N LEU A 132 -7.07 6.14 2.07
CA LEU A 132 -7.13 7.23 1.11
C LEU A 132 -6.27 6.87 -0.09
N TYR A 133 -6.74 7.26 -1.26
CA TYR A 133 -6.07 7.03 -2.54
C TYR A 133 -5.97 8.33 -3.33
N TRP A 134 -4.78 8.64 -3.81
CA TRP A 134 -4.52 9.72 -4.76
C TRP A 134 -4.14 9.08 -6.09
N THR A 135 -4.96 9.27 -7.09
CA THR A 135 -4.82 8.65 -8.41
C THR A 135 -5.17 9.66 -9.51
N ASN A 136 -4.52 9.57 -10.65
CA ASN A 136 -4.88 10.35 -11.84
C ASN A 136 -5.93 9.66 -12.75
N PHE A 137 -6.53 8.57 -12.28
CA PHE A 137 -7.66 7.89 -12.90
C PHE A 137 -8.76 7.61 -11.86
N ASN A 138 -9.95 7.26 -12.31
CA ASN A 138 -11.04 6.91 -11.40
C ASN A 138 -10.88 5.49 -10.88
N ILE A 139 -11.16 5.28 -9.60
CA ILE A 139 -11.17 3.96 -8.97
C ILE A 139 -12.58 3.64 -8.46
N PRO A 140 -12.99 2.36 -8.43
CA PRO A 140 -14.30 1.94 -7.93
C PRO A 140 -14.56 2.45 -6.51
N TYR A 141 -15.84 2.67 -6.19
CA TYR A 141 -16.23 3.13 -4.86
C TYR A 141 -16.05 2.04 -3.81
N ASP A 142 -16.49 0.83 -4.10
CA ASP A 142 -16.38 -0.31 -3.19
C ASP A 142 -15.13 -1.14 -3.52
N LEU A 143 -14.07 -0.91 -2.75
CA LEU A 143 -12.82 -1.67 -2.82
C LEU A 143 -12.65 -2.62 -1.64
N ASP A 144 -13.48 -2.50 -0.58
CA ASP A 144 -13.30 -3.28 0.63
C ASP A 144 -13.87 -4.68 0.49
N ARG A 145 -13.07 -5.69 0.82
CA ARG A 145 -13.60 -7.04 1.02
C ARG A 145 -14.36 -7.12 2.35
N LYS A 146 -15.52 -7.76 2.32
CA LYS A 146 -16.36 -7.96 3.53
C LYS A 146 -15.64 -8.76 4.62
N GLU A 147 -14.78 -9.69 4.22
CA GLU A 147 -13.98 -10.53 5.10
C GLU A 147 -12.95 -9.75 5.92
N ALA A 148 -12.54 -8.56 5.47
CA ALA A 148 -11.64 -7.70 6.22
C ALA A 148 -12.26 -7.10 7.48
N LYS A 149 -13.59 -7.09 7.59
CA LYS A 149 -14.29 -6.54 8.76
C LYS A 149 -14.07 -7.45 9.97
N GLY A 150 -13.50 -6.87 11.03
CA GLY A 150 -13.29 -7.54 12.31
C GLY A 150 -11.92 -8.22 12.50
N ILE A 151 -11.12 -8.42 11.45
CA ILE A 151 -9.80 -9.06 11.60
C ILE A 151 -8.84 -8.19 12.43
N MET A 152 -8.88 -6.88 12.25
CA MET A 152 -7.95 -5.93 12.90
C MET A 152 -8.51 -5.29 14.19
N CYS A 153 -9.57 -5.84 14.75
CA CYS A 153 -10.25 -5.29 15.94
C CYS A 153 -9.82 -5.95 17.27
N GLY A 154 -8.89 -6.91 17.26
CA GLY A 154 -8.55 -7.67 18.44
C GLY A 154 -7.05 -7.77 18.71
N GLN A 155 -6.65 -7.60 19.95
CA GLN A 155 -5.32 -7.98 20.45
C GLN A 155 -5.28 -9.50 20.75
N THR A 156 -5.84 -10.33 19.89
CA THR A 156 -5.86 -11.77 20.13
C THR A 156 -4.61 -12.44 19.55
N THR A 157 -4.11 -13.47 20.25
CA THR A 157 -3.01 -14.33 19.80
C THR A 157 -3.24 -14.94 18.42
N ASP A 158 -4.46 -14.89 17.91
CA ASP A 158 -4.91 -15.42 16.64
C ASP A 158 -4.94 -14.37 15.48
N GLU A 159 -4.67 -13.10 15.78
CA GLU A 159 -4.74 -12.04 14.75
C GLU A 159 -3.77 -12.27 13.60
N VAL A 160 -2.53 -12.65 13.90
CA VAL A 160 -1.51 -12.90 12.88
C VAL A 160 -1.95 -14.03 11.95
N SER A 161 -2.49 -15.13 12.48
CA SER A 161 -3.00 -16.23 11.66
C SER A 161 -4.16 -15.81 10.76
N LYS A 162 -5.11 -15.03 11.28
CA LYS A 162 -6.23 -14.50 10.49
C LYS A 162 -5.76 -13.58 9.37
N LEU A 163 -4.78 -12.71 9.65
CA LEU A 163 -4.20 -11.82 8.66
C LEU A 163 -3.37 -12.59 7.61
N CYS A 164 -2.62 -13.62 8.02
CA CYS A 164 -1.92 -14.50 7.11
C CYS A 164 -2.90 -15.17 6.13
N ASN A 165 -3.99 -15.75 6.64
CA ASN A 165 -5.04 -16.34 5.80
C ASN A 165 -5.69 -15.31 4.88
N PHE A 166 -5.98 -14.11 5.40
CA PHE A 166 -6.56 -13.02 4.61
C PHE A 166 -5.68 -12.58 3.46
N HIS A 167 -4.36 -12.52 3.65
CA HIS A 167 -3.38 -12.13 2.63
C HIS A 167 -2.81 -13.31 1.83
N ASN A 168 -3.31 -14.52 2.08
CA ASN A 168 -2.80 -15.76 1.48
C ASN A 168 -1.28 -15.91 1.64
N ILE A 169 -0.82 -15.74 2.86
CA ILE A 169 0.58 -15.89 3.25
C ILE A 169 0.68 -17.04 4.25
N ASP A 170 1.58 -17.98 3.98
CA ASP A 170 1.90 -19.01 4.95
C ASP A 170 2.51 -18.39 6.22
N ARG A 171 2.07 -18.85 7.38
CA ARG A 171 2.60 -18.36 8.65
C ARG A 171 4.07 -18.73 8.86
N GLU A 172 4.50 -19.90 8.39
CA GLU A 172 5.89 -20.31 8.46
C GLU A 172 6.77 -19.44 7.57
N PHE A 173 6.27 -19.08 6.38
CA PHE A 173 6.92 -18.12 5.51
C PHE A 173 7.08 -16.75 6.21
N LEU A 174 6.04 -16.22 6.84
CA LEU A 174 6.15 -14.98 7.63
C LEU A 174 7.12 -15.17 8.81
N ASN A 175 7.18 -16.37 9.40
CA ASN A 175 8.07 -16.68 10.51
C ASN A 175 9.54 -16.75 10.11
N SER A 176 9.86 -16.95 8.84
CA SER A 176 11.23 -16.94 8.33
C SER A 176 11.89 -15.56 8.35
N TYR A 177 11.09 -14.48 8.45
CA TYR A 177 11.60 -13.12 8.61
C TYR A 177 12.48 -12.96 9.85
N LYS A 178 13.71 -12.48 9.67
CA LYS A 178 14.74 -12.31 10.71
C LYS A 178 15.11 -10.85 10.98
N GLY A 179 14.44 -9.89 10.32
CA GLY A 179 14.69 -8.47 10.50
C GLY A 179 14.15 -7.91 11.81
N LYS A 180 14.19 -6.59 11.94
CA LYS A 180 13.87 -5.88 13.19
C LYS A 180 12.37 -5.56 13.38
N GLN A 181 11.55 -5.70 12.34
CA GLN A 181 10.13 -5.37 12.43
C GLN A 181 9.34 -6.49 13.10
N SER A 182 8.28 -6.17 13.83
CA SER A 182 7.39 -7.21 14.34
C SER A 182 6.56 -7.83 13.20
N LYS A 183 6.39 -9.14 13.20
CA LYS A 183 5.59 -9.87 12.20
C LYS A 183 4.16 -9.37 12.12
N THR A 184 3.58 -8.99 13.25
CA THR A 184 2.25 -8.37 13.32
C THR A 184 2.21 -7.05 12.55
N LYS A 185 3.26 -6.21 12.68
CA LYS A 185 3.35 -4.96 11.92
C LYS A 185 3.46 -5.22 10.43
N ILE A 186 4.30 -6.18 10.03
CA ILE A 186 4.50 -6.54 8.61
C ILE A 186 3.15 -6.96 8.00
N ILE A 187 2.45 -7.93 8.61
CA ILE A 187 1.21 -8.45 8.03
C ILE A 187 0.05 -7.43 8.06
N ARG A 188 0.02 -6.51 9.03
CA ARG A 188 -0.96 -5.40 9.09
C ARG A 188 -0.74 -4.32 8.04
N ASN A 189 0.50 -4.15 7.57
CA ASN A 189 0.86 -3.14 6.57
C ASN A 189 0.61 -3.61 5.14
N LEU A 190 0.23 -4.86 4.93
CA LEU A 190 -0.05 -5.34 3.59
C LEU A 190 -1.35 -4.75 3.05
N VAL A 191 -1.27 -4.23 1.85
CA VAL A 191 -2.45 -3.86 1.07
C VAL A 191 -3.19 -5.13 0.67
N ASP A 192 -4.52 -5.09 0.72
CA ASP A 192 -5.37 -6.18 0.25
C ASP A 192 -5.11 -6.45 -1.25
N TYR A 193 -4.84 -7.70 -1.60
CA TYR A 193 -4.51 -8.09 -2.97
C TYR A 193 -5.70 -7.94 -3.94
N GLU A 194 -6.95 -8.04 -3.47
CA GLU A 194 -8.12 -7.77 -4.31
C GLU A 194 -8.21 -6.28 -4.65
N VAL A 195 -7.92 -5.41 -3.68
CA VAL A 195 -7.82 -3.97 -3.91
C VAL A 195 -6.69 -3.67 -4.89
N GLY A 196 -5.52 -4.29 -4.70
CA GLY A 196 -4.37 -4.16 -5.60
C GLY A 196 -4.73 -4.54 -7.03
N LYS A 197 -5.38 -5.70 -7.23
CA LYS A 197 -5.85 -6.19 -8.53
C LYS A 197 -6.87 -5.23 -9.16
N THR A 198 -7.90 -4.86 -8.42
CA THR A 198 -8.98 -3.99 -8.92
C THR A 198 -8.45 -2.63 -9.37
N ILE A 199 -7.52 -2.04 -8.62
CA ILE A 199 -6.91 -0.76 -8.98
C ILE A 199 -6.06 -0.89 -10.25
N LEU A 200 -5.24 -1.94 -10.37
CA LEU A 200 -4.45 -2.16 -11.58
C LEU A 200 -5.33 -2.41 -12.81
N ASP A 201 -6.35 -3.26 -12.70
CA ASP A 201 -7.31 -3.53 -13.78
C ASP A 201 -8.04 -2.26 -14.23
N THR A 202 -8.37 -1.39 -13.27
CA THR A 202 -8.97 -0.08 -13.57
C THR A 202 -7.99 0.81 -14.32
N ALA A 203 -6.73 0.85 -13.89
CA ALA A 203 -5.67 1.60 -14.56
C ALA A 203 -5.46 1.10 -16.00
N MET A 204 -5.53 -0.20 -16.22
CA MET A 204 -5.44 -0.80 -17.56
C MET A 204 -6.71 -0.65 -18.41
N GLY A 205 -7.80 -0.10 -17.88
CA GLY A 205 -9.08 0.02 -18.58
C GLY A 205 -9.84 -1.31 -18.76
N ILE A 206 -9.46 -2.36 -18.02
CA ILE A 206 -10.15 -3.66 -18.03
C ILE A 206 -11.50 -3.53 -17.33
N ILE A 207 -11.57 -2.80 -16.22
CA ILE A 207 -12.82 -2.43 -15.56
C ILE A 207 -13.36 -1.17 -16.21
N GLN A 208 -14.51 -1.29 -16.89
CA GLN A 208 -15.08 -0.21 -17.68
C GLN A 208 -15.75 0.86 -16.80
N LYS A 209 -15.86 2.09 -17.33
CA LYS A 209 -16.47 3.27 -16.68
C LYS A 209 -17.89 3.07 -16.16
N GLN A 210 -18.65 2.10 -16.66
CA GLN A 210 -20.04 1.82 -16.23
C GLN A 210 -20.12 1.31 -14.79
N ASP A 211 -19.09 0.60 -14.32
CA ASP A 211 -19.04 0.11 -12.94
C ASP A 211 -18.58 1.18 -11.93
N LEU A 212 -18.09 2.32 -12.43
CA LEU A 212 -17.58 3.42 -11.62
C LEU A 212 -18.63 4.46 -11.26
N ASN A 213 -19.77 4.50 -11.97
CA ASN A 213 -20.76 5.58 -11.90
C ASN A 213 -21.97 5.33 -10.98
N GLN A 214 -21.95 4.30 -10.14
CA GLN A 214 -22.97 4.21 -9.08
C GLN A 214 -22.58 5.09 -7.91
N THR A 215 -23.26 6.23 -7.83
CA THR A 215 -23.33 7.19 -6.71
C THR A 215 -22.35 8.39 -6.73
N GLU A 216 -22.52 9.28 -7.72
CA GLU A 216 -22.44 10.71 -7.45
C GLU A 216 -23.88 11.30 -7.46
N LEU A 217 -24.74 10.78 -6.61
CA LEU A 217 -26.04 11.39 -6.29
C LEU A 217 -26.24 11.25 -4.78
N PHE A 218 -25.81 12.29 -4.08
CA PHE A 218 -26.24 12.89 -2.81
C PHE A 218 -25.04 13.52 -2.10
#